data_619fd2eaa71479b0442bde48c9826b26
#
_entry.id   619fd2eaa71479b0442bde48c9826b26
#
_cell.length_a   1.000
_cell.length_b   1.000
_cell.length_c   1.000
_cell.angle_alpha   90.00
_cell.angle_beta   90.00
_cell.angle_gamma   90.00
#
_symmetry.space_group_name_H-M   'P 1'
#
loop_
_entity.id
_entity.type
_entity.pdbx_description
1 polymer ?
#
loop_
_entity_poly.entity_id
_entity_poly.type
_entity_poly.pdbx_seq_one_letter_code
_entity_poly.pdbx_strand_id
1 'polypeptide(L)'
;MSKNTQQKNNSSPLLILALDFGGSATKGVYCTERNQTASLVMEPEVVKISLDSVASEILGATEPENAAWVNYMGETFAVGYLAKSKYYANQGLKELKYERAVAKTLAFVWAISQKLQLGKKFQLTLVCLLPPGEFENRDSFHQNLEAILAGFITPTGKIQVKLTQFKCLPEGAGIYLAYQKKLGQQIKTKTIALVMVGYRNASVLISDRGIVAPDGKTSDLGMIRLLEKVVARTSGQDASQLAPAVVAAGSDISTIPLTKLLKSTNNINKRHELMQIQSSIKLARGEYAAVLTSWLNQVVARNLVSEILFCGGTADYMRRELNSHYSGTPCLWGVGADIPTQVDSFGLGSRLAD
;
A
#
# COMPACT_ATOMS: atom_id res chain seq x y z
N MET A 1 -9.40 -44.18 38.57
CA MET A 1 -8.96 -42.81 38.38
C MET A 1 -8.24 -42.71 37.03
N SER A 2 -8.98 -42.34 36.00
CA SER A 2 -8.46 -42.23 34.63
C SER A 2 -7.93 -40.81 34.43
N LYS A 3 -6.60 -40.68 34.23
CA LYS A 3 -5.98 -39.38 33.89
C LYS A 3 -6.27 -39.09 32.44
N ASN A 4 -7.22 -38.19 32.18
CA ASN A 4 -7.39 -37.56 30.86
C ASN A 4 -6.20 -36.66 30.58
N THR A 5 -5.24 -37.17 29.84
CA THR A 5 -4.13 -36.40 29.27
C THR A 5 -4.70 -35.69 28.03
N GLN A 6 -5.15 -34.45 28.18
CA GLN A 6 -5.40 -33.58 27.06
C GLN A 6 -4.07 -33.38 26.31
N GLN A 7 -3.92 -34.04 25.18
CA GLN A 7 -2.89 -33.70 24.19
C GLN A 7 -3.16 -32.25 23.73
N LYS A 8 -2.40 -31.28 24.26
CA LYS A 8 -2.28 -29.96 23.65
C LYS A 8 -1.71 -30.17 22.25
N ASN A 9 -2.54 -30.00 21.22
CA ASN A 9 -2.07 -29.86 19.85
C ASN A 9 -1.10 -28.70 19.80
N ASN A 10 0.18 -28.99 19.80
CA ASN A 10 1.29 -28.04 19.71
C ASN A 10 1.53 -27.62 18.24
N SER A 11 0.48 -27.25 17.52
CA SER A 11 0.64 -26.62 16.21
C SER A 11 1.17 -25.20 16.42
N SER A 12 2.28 -24.85 15.76
CA SER A 12 2.80 -23.49 15.77
C SER A 12 1.70 -22.51 15.27
N PRO A 13 1.55 -21.34 15.91
CA PRO A 13 0.52 -20.36 15.51
C PRO A 13 0.61 -20.04 14.02
N LEU A 14 -0.51 -19.88 13.35
CA LEU A 14 -0.59 -19.45 11.96
C LEU A 14 -0.99 -17.98 11.88
N LEU A 15 -0.15 -17.18 11.26
CA LEU A 15 -0.44 -15.80 10.84
C LEU A 15 -0.86 -15.79 9.38
N ILE A 16 -1.96 -15.14 9.07
CA ILE A 16 -2.38 -14.84 7.71
C ILE A 16 -2.22 -13.34 7.52
N LEU A 17 -1.51 -12.96 6.48
CA LEU A 17 -1.12 -11.58 6.21
C LEU A 17 -1.28 -11.26 4.72
N ALA A 18 -1.97 -10.17 4.42
CA ALA A 18 -2.00 -9.57 3.09
C ALA A 18 -1.31 -8.20 3.13
N LEU A 19 -0.39 -7.92 2.20
CA LEU A 19 0.44 -6.71 2.14
C LEU A 19 0.27 -5.97 0.82
N ASP A 20 0.11 -4.64 0.93
CA ASP A 20 0.27 -3.68 -0.17
C ASP A 20 1.47 -2.77 0.11
N PHE A 21 2.45 -2.79 -0.77
CA PHE A 21 3.68 -1.99 -0.67
C PHE A 21 3.48 -0.59 -1.28
N GLY A 22 2.47 0.15 -0.81
CA GLY A 22 2.15 1.47 -1.34
C GLY A 22 3.31 2.48 -1.21
N GLY A 23 3.36 3.45 -2.12
CA GLY A 23 4.41 4.49 -2.13
C GLY A 23 4.24 5.54 -1.02
N SER A 24 3.04 5.73 -0.48
CA SER A 24 2.79 6.63 0.66
C SER A 24 2.78 5.90 2.00
N ALA A 25 2.45 4.62 2.01
CA ALA A 25 2.44 3.75 3.18
C ALA A 25 2.47 2.30 2.73
N THR A 26 3.11 1.42 3.50
CA THR A 26 2.90 -0.01 3.43
C THR A 26 1.72 -0.36 4.30
N LYS A 27 0.77 -1.11 3.77
CA LYS A 27 -0.47 -1.49 4.46
C LYS A 27 -0.55 -2.99 4.58
N GLY A 28 -0.95 -3.48 5.74
CA GLY A 28 -1.18 -4.90 5.97
C GLY A 28 -2.54 -5.13 6.63
N VAL A 29 -3.19 -6.21 6.22
CA VAL A 29 -4.35 -6.77 6.90
C VAL A 29 -3.99 -8.18 7.33
N TYR A 30 -4.27 -8.51 8.57
CA TYR A 30 -3.83 -9.77 9.16
C TYR A 30 -4.89 -10.37 10.09
N CYS A 31 -4.83 -11.68 10.25
CA CYS A 31 -5.60 -12.42 11.24
C CYS A 31 -4.85 -13.70 11.65
N THR A 32 -5.32 -14.33 12.71
CA THR A 32 -4.94 -15.69 13.09
C THR A 32 -6.23 -16.52 13.20
N GLU A 33 -6.11 -17.83 13.36
CA GLU A 33 -7.27 -18.70 13.59
C GLU A 33 -8.11 -18.30 14.83
N ARG A 34 -7.53 -17.50 15.74
CA ARG A 34 -8.15 -17.11 17.01
C ARG A 34 -8.58 -15.65 17.09
N ASN A 35 -8.09 -14.80 16.17
CA ASN A 35 -8.27 -13.35 16.25
C ASN A 35 -9.07 -12.84 15.05
N GLN A 36 -9.87 -11.80 15.31
CA GLN A 36 -10.52 -11.06 14.24
C GLN A 36 -9.49 -10.39 13.32
N THR A 37 -9.92 -10.06 12.13
CA THR A 37 -9.12 -9.33 11.16
C THR A 37 -8.75 -7.95 11.69
N ALA A 38 -7.47 -7.60 11.62
CA ALA A 38 -6.93 -6.32 12.02
C ALA A 38 -6.03 -5.74 10.92
N SER A 39 -5.72 -4.47 10.99
CA SER A 39 -4.85 -3.79 10.04
C SER A 39 -3.64 -3.16 10.73
N LEU A 40 -2.54 -3.06 10.00
CA LEU A 40 -1.34 -2.33 10.37
C LEU A 40 -0.91 -1.46 9.20
N VAL A 41 -0.46 -0.26 9.49
CA VAL A 41 0.08 0.69 8.51
C VAL A 41 1.45 1.12 8.99
N MET A 42 2.44 1.11 8.10
CA MET A 42 3.80 1.59 8.35
C MET A 42 4.21 2.55 7.23
N GLU A 43 5.08 3.49 7.56
CA GLU A 43 5.69 4.36 6.56
C GLU A 43 6.45 3.53 5.50
N PRO A 44 6.56 4.02 4.25
CA PRO A 44 7.12 3.25 3.14
C PRO A 44 8.66 3.22 3.11
N GLU A 45 9.32 4.01 3.95
CA GLU A 45 10.76 4.19 3.96
C GLU A 45 11.50 2.92 4.38
N VAL A 46 12.60 2.64 3.70
CA VAL A 46 13.57 1.57 4.03
C VAL A 46 14.97 2.11 3.76
N VAL A 47 15.90 1.85 4.66
CA VAL A 47 17.30 2.23 4.49
C VAL A 47 18.24 1.19 5.10
N LYS A 48 19.33 0.91 4.40
CA LYS A 48 20.42 0.07 4.91
C LYS A 48 21.22 0.86 5.95
N ILE A 49 21.50 0.22 7.08
CA ILE A 49 22.21 0.81 8.23
C ILE A 49 23.22 -0.16 8.81
N SER A 50 24.08 0.31 9.72
CA SER A 50 24.91 -0.58 10.54
C SER A 50 24.08 -1.23 11.66
N LEU A 51 24.38 -2.48 11.99
CA LEU A 51 23.74 -3.17 13.12
C LEU A 51 24.03 -2.44 14.44
N ASP A 52 25.22 -1.90 14.60
CA ASP A 52 25.61 -1.14 15.80
C ASP A 52 24.76 0.12 16.01
N SER A 53 24.28 0.72 14.93
CA SER A 53 23.42 1.91 15.00
C SER A 53 22.08 1.65 15.66
N VAL A 54 21.57 0.43 15.65
CA VAL A 54 20.29 0.05 16.28
C VAL A 54 20.46 -0.67 17.60
N ALA A 55 21.63 -1.28 17.88
CA ALA A 55 21.88 -2.00 19.11
C ALA A 55 21.86 -1.10 20.37
N SER A 56 22.16 0.19 20.22
CA SER A 56 22.26 1.18 21.31
C SER A 56 20.92 1.87 21.67
N GLU A 57 19.80 1.57 21.02
CA GLU A 57 18.68 2.51 20.96
C GLU A 57 17.30 2.04 21.39
N ILE A 58 17.18 0.86 21.96
CA ILE A 58 15.88 0.43 22.52
C ILE A 58 15.74 1.05 23.92
N LEU A 59 15.63 2.35 23.99
CA LEU A 59 15.28 3.08 25.19
C LEU A 59 13.87 3.66 25.04
N GLY A 60 12.86 2.90 25.43
CA GLY A 60 11.51 3.39 25.55
C GLY A 60 10.44 2.40 25.08
N ALA A 61 9.26 2.49 25.69
CA ALA A 61 8.07 1.80 25.23
C ALA A 61 7.55 2.51 23.98
N THR A 62 7.77 1.94 22.80
CA THR A 62 7.18 2.40 21.54
C THR A 62 6.45 1.24 20.87
N GLU A 63 5.48 1.56 20.03
CA GLU A 63 4.81 0.55 19.23
C GLU A 63 5.82 -0.16 18.32
N PRO A 64 5.72 -1.48 18.13
CA PRO A 64 6.69 -2.24 17.33
C PRO A 64 6.92 -1.67 15.94
N GLU A 65 5.87 -1.22 15.25
CA GLU A 65 5.94 -0.63 13.92
C GLU A 65 6.79 0.64 13.85
N ASN A 66 6.94 1.36 14.95
CA ASN A 66 7.74 2.58 15.04
C ASN A 66 9.22 2.32 15.27
N ALA A 67 9.59 1.10 15.69
CA ALA A 67 10.96 0.69 16.02
C ALA A 67 11.47 -0.43 15.11
N ALA A 68 10.85 -0.64 13.96
CA ALA A 68 11.10 -1.80 13.12
C ALA A 68 12.46 -1.72 12.40
N TRP A 69 13.29 -2.73 12.62
CA TRP A 69 14.46 -3.02 11.82
C TRP A 69 14.63 -4.53 11.66
N VAL A 70 15.31 -4.94 10.59
CA VAL A 70 15.53 -6.35 10.28
C VAL A 70 16.98 -6.54 9.80
N ASN A 71 17.58 -7.66 10.19
CA ASN A 71 18.87 -8.06 9.65
C ASN A 71 18.73 -9.44 9.00
N TYR A 72 19.13 -9.53 7.76
CA TYR A 72 19.14 -10.74 6.95
C TYR A 72 20.28 -10.69 5.93
N MET A 73 20.84 -11.84 5.57
CA MET A 73 21.95 -11.96 4.62
C MET A 73 23.16 -11.06 4.97
N GLY A 74 23.38 -10.80 6.28
CA GLY A 74 24.47 -9.94 6.76
C GLY A 74 24.21 -8.44 6.66
N GLU A 75 23.04 -8.01 6.19
CA GLU A 75 22.67 -6.61 6.04
C GLU A 75 21.54 -6.21 6.99
N THR A 76 21.62 -5.00 7.54
CA THR A 76 20.61 -4.45 8.44
C THR A 76 19.84 -3.33 7.76
N PHE A 77 18.50 -3.36 7.90
CA PHE A 77 17.61 -2.37 7.32
C PHE A 77 16.70 -1.80 8.41
N ALA A 78 16.70 -0.48 8.58
CA ALA A 78 15.63 0.22 9.27
C ALA A 78 14.42 0.36 8.34
N VAL A 79 13.21 0.21 8.89
CA VAL A 79 11.96 0.19 8.12
C VAL A 79 10.93 1.11 8.77
N GLY A 80 10.10 1.74 7.96
CA GLY A 80 8.97 2.55 8.41
C GLY A 80 9.39 3.82 9.14
N TYR A 81 8.70 4.12 10.24
CA TYR A 81 8.93 5.33 11.02
C TYR A 81 10.39 5.46 11.49
N LEU A 82 11.03 4.39 11.91
CA LEU A 82 12.44 4.41 12.30
C LEU A 82 13.33 4.88 11.15
N ALA A 83 13.14 4.31 9.95
CA ALA A 83 13.90 4.71 8.77
C ALA A 83 13.70 6.19 8.42
N LYS A 84 12.45 6.65 8.46
CA LYS A 84 12.05 8.01 8.12
C LYS A 84 12.57 9.03 9.14
N SER A 85 12.28 8.80 10.43
CA SER A 85 12.49 9.82 11.48
C SER A 85 13.93 9.93 11.91
N LYS A 86 14.67 8.81 11.99
CA LYS A 86 16.03 8.78 12.49
C LYS A 86 17.09 8.79 11.39
N TYR A 87 16.84 8.05 10.32
CA TYR A 87 17.81 7.89 9.25
C TYR A 87 17.46 8.71 7.99
N TYR A 88 16.43 9.56 8.07
CA TYR A 88 16.01 10.46 6.97
C TYR A 88 15.86 9.75 5.62
N ALA A 89 15.42 8.50 5.66
CA ALA A 89 15.26 7.68 4.47
C ALA A 89 14.19 8.25 3.53
N ASN A 90 14.38 8.04 2.23
CA ASN A 90 13.40 8.40 1.23
C ASN A 90 12.40 7.25 0.97
N GLN A 91 11.29 7.59 0.33
CA GLN A 91 10.20 6.64 0.01
C GLN A 91 10.56 5.60 -1.06
N GLY A 92 11.72 5.74 -1.74
CA GLY A 92 12.17 4.82 -2.79
C GLY A 92 11.28 4.79 -4.03
N LEU A 93 10.68 5.93 -4.39
CA LEU A 93 9.70 6.00 -5.49
C LEU A 93 10.28 5.69 -6.88
N LYS A 94 11.60 5.75 -7.03
CA LYS A 94 12.31 5.42 -8.28
C LYS A 94 12.74 3.96 -8.35
N GLU A 95 12.71 3.24 -7.23
CA GLU A 95 13.09 1.83 -7.14
C GLU A 95 11.89 0.94 -7.42
N LEU A 96 12.10 -0.29 -7.87
CA LEU A 96 11.03 -1.26 -8.01
C LEU A 96 10.46 -1.62 -6.63
N LYS A 97 9.15 -1.84 -6.52
CA LYS A 97 8.51 -2.12 -5.23
C LYS A 97 9.06 -3.38 -4.57
N TYR A 98 9.34 -4.41 -5.36
CA TYR A 98 9.82 -5.69 -4.84
C TYR A 98 11.22 -5.60 -4.22
N GLU A 99 12.07 -4.64 -4.61
CA GLU A 99 13.42 -4.45 -4.04
C GLU A 99 13.37 -4.18 -2.52
N ARG A 100 12.39 -3.37 -2.08
CA ARG A 100 12.19 -3.06 -0.66
C ARG A 100 11.15 -3.96 0.01
N ALA A 101 10.44 -4.78 -0.75
CA ALA A 101 9.33 -5.58 -0.26
C ALA A 101 9.78 -6.64 0.76
N VAL A 102 10.98 -7.20 0.59
CA VAL A 102 11.52 -8.19 1.55
C VAL A 102 11.67 -7.56 2.92
N ALA A 103 12.42 -6.45 3.04
CA ALA A 103 12.63 -5.77 4.34
C ALA A 103 11.29 -5.34 4.96
N LYS A 104 10.38 -4.79 4.16
CA LYS A 104 9.03 -4.40 4.61
C LYS A 104 8.24 -5.59 5.12
N THR A 105 8.23 -6.71 4.39
CA THR A 105 7.53 -7.93 4.83
C THR A 105 8.05 -8.44 6.15
N LEU A 106 9.38 -8.54 6.31
CA LEU A 106 10.00 -9.00 7.55
C LEU A 106 9.67 -8.09 8.75
N ALA A 107 9.68 -6.77 8.54
CA ALA A 107 9.32 -5.78 9.55
C ALA A 107 7.85 -5.89 9.97
N PHE A 108 6.93 -6.05 9.00
CA PHE A 108 5.51 -6.30 9.27
C PHE A 108 5.28 -7.60 10.04
N VAL A 109 5.91 -8.69 9.60
CA VAL A 109 5.83 -10.00 10.25
C VAL A 109 6.31 -9.90 11.69
N TRP A 110 7.43 -9.21 11.94
CA TRP A 110 7.92 -8.99 13.30
C TRP A 110 6.94 -8.13 14.12
N ALA A 111 6.53 -6.95 13.62
CA ALA A 111 5.66 -6.04 14.36
C ALA A 111 4.32 -6.72 14.75
N ILE A 112 3.70 -7.45 13.82
CA ILE A 112 2.48 -8.21 14.07
C ILE A 112 2.73 -9.33 15.07
N SER A 113 3.86 -10.04 14.98
CA SER A 113 4.20 -11.11 15.92
C SER A 113 4.32 -10.62 17.36
N GLN A 114 4.81 -9.38 17.57
CA GLN A 114 4.86 -8.73 18.87
C GLN A 114 3.45 -8.38 19.38
N LYS A 115 2.61 -7.76 18.54
CA LYS A 115 1.23 -7.39 18.88
C LYS A 115 0.37 -8.60 19.24
N LEU A 116 0.57 -9.71 18.55
CA LEU A 116 -0.19 -10.96 18.74
C LEU A 116 0.50 -11.96 19.67
N GLN A 117 1.70 -11.66 20.17
CA GLN A 117 2.49 -12.52 21.04
C GLN A 117 2.72 -13.93 20.47
N LEU A 118 3.01 -14.02 19.17
CA LEU A 118 3.18 -15.30 18.45
C LEU A 118 4.47 -16.06 18.85
N GLY A 119 5.36 -15.41 19.58
CA GLY A 119 6.68 -15.96 19.92
C GLY A 119 7.67 -15.89 18.77
N LYS A 120 8.74 -16.69 18.88
CA LYS A 120 9.86 -16.63 17.92
C LYS A 120 9.76 -17.64 16.77
N LYS A 121 8.77 -18.54 16.81
CA LYS A 121 8.53 -19.57 15.78
C LYS A 121 7.04 -19.67 15.49
N PHE A 122 6.66 -19.43 14.24
CA PHE A 122 5.26 -19.51 13.80
C PHE A 122 5.17 -19.79 12.29
N GLN A 123 3.96 -19.98 11.80
CA GLN A 123 3.65 -20.20 10.40
C GLN A 123 3.07 -18.94 9.77
N LEU A 124 3.28 -18.76 8.47
CA LEU A 124 2.80 -17.61 7.70
C LEU A 124 2.12 -18.06 6.41
N THR A 125 0.91 -17.60 6.20
CA THR A 125 0.28 -17.51 4.87
C THR A 125 0.36 -16.06 4.43
N LEU A 126 0.96 -15.78 3.28
CA LEU A 126 1.24 -14.43 2.80
C LEU A 126 0.63 -14.17 1.43
N VAL A 127 -0.09 -13.06 1.33
CA VAL A 127 -0.50 -12.45 0.06
C VAL A 127 0.22 -11.13 -0.10
N CYS A 128 0.83 -10.90 -1.27
CA CYS A 128 1.43 -9.61 -1.61
C CYS A 128 0.81 -9.06 -2.88
N LEU A 129 0.73 -7.74 -2.97
CA LEU A 129 0.27 -7.04 -4.17
C LEU A 129 1.46 -6.34 -4.83
N LEU A 130 1.65 -6.58 -6.12
CA LEU A 130 2.62 -5.86 -6.95
C LEU A 130 1.92 -5.16 -8.11
N PRO A 131 2.47 -4.03 -8.60
CA PRO A 131 1.98 -3.42 -9.82
C PRO A 131 2.05 -4.42 -10.98
N PRO A 132 1.12 -4.38 -11.94
CA PRO A 132 1.19 -5.25 -13.12
C PRO A 132 2.55 -5.25 -13.82
N GLY A 133 3.21 -4.08 -13.90
CA GLY A 133 4.55 -3.96 -14.52
C GLY A 133 5.71 -4.58 -13.73
N GLU A 134 5.49 -5.00 -12.48
CA GLU A 134 6.50 -5.67 -11.63
C GLU A 134 6.14 -7.14 -11.34
N PHE A 135 5.05 -7.62 -11.91
CA PHE A 135 4.50 -8.95 -11.59
C PHE A 135 5.37 -10.11 -12.05
N GLU A 136 6.20 -9.93 -13.05
CA GLU A 136 7.16 -10.95 -13.52
C GLU A 136 8.21 -11.32 -12.47
N ASN A 137 8.48 -10.41 -11.54
CA ASN A 137 9.47 -10.63 -10.47
C ASN A 137 8.94 -11.45 -9.28
N ARG A 138 7.68 -11.87 -9.29
CA ARG A 138 7.01 -12.54 -8.17
C ARG A 138 7.69 -13.84 -7.73
N ASP A 139 8.21 -14.63 -8.66
CA ASP A 139 8.81 -15.93 -8.35
C ASP A 139 10.17 -15.76 -7.67
N SER A 140 10.99 -14.81 -8.14
CA SER A 140 12.24 -14.43 -7.47
C SER A 140 11.98 -13.83 -6.09
N PHE A 141 10.97 -12.99 -5.95
CA PHE A 141 10.55 -12.42 -4.68
C PHE A 141 10.12 -13.53 -3.69
N HIS A 142 9.33 -14.50 -4.14
CA HIS A 142 8.91 -15.65 -3.34
C HIS A 142 10.10 -16.46 -2.81
N GLN A 143 11.01 -16.88 -3.69
CA GLN A 143 12.18 -17.70 -3.33
C GLN A 143 13.08 -16.98 -2.32
N ASN A 144 13.38 -15.70 -2.54
CA ASN A 144 14.17 -14.89 -1.64
C ASN A 144 13.51 -14.77 -0.26
N LEU A 145 12.21 -14.46 -0.25
CA LEU A 145 11.47 -14.28 0.98
C LEU A 145 11.37 -15.57 1.80
N GLU A 146 11.09 -16.71 1.17
CA GLU A 146 11.02 -18.01 1.84
C GLU A 146 12.34 -18.38 2.51
N ALA A 147 13.46 -18.21 1.81
CA ALA A 147 14.80 -18.48 2.34
C ALA A 147 15.12 -17.59 3.56
N ILE A 148 14.75 -16.30 3.52
CA ILE A 148 15.04 -15.34 4.58
C ILE A 148 14.10 -15.53 5.79
N LEU A 149 12.83 -15.85 5.59
CA LEU A 149 11.87 -16.12 6.65
C LEU A 149 12.28 -17.32 7.53
N ALA A 150 13.04 -18.27 7.01
CA ALA A 150 13.58 -19.38 7.78
C ALA A 150 14.48 -18.93 8.95
N GLY A 151 14.98 -17.67 8.92
CA GLY A 151 15.72 -17.12 10.06
C GLY A 151 16.30 -15.75 9.81
N PHE A 152 15.74 -14.71 10.43
CA PHE A 152 16.21 -13.34 10.39
C PHE A 152 16.25 -12.72 11.80
N ILE A 153 17.01 -11.62 11.95
CA ILE A 153 17.20 -10.94 13.24
C ILE A 153 16.32 -9.67 13.27
N THR A 154 15.77 -9.40 14.44
CA THR A 154 14.83 -8.30 14.70
C THR A 154 15.18 -7.63 16.04
N PRO A 155 14.54 -6.52 16.44
CA PRO A 155 14.74 -5.92 17.75
C PRO A 155 14.60 -6.87 18.94
N THR A 156 13.76 -7.91 18.81
CA THR A 156 13.55 -8.91 19.89
C THR A 156 14.36 -10.20 19.71
N GLY A 157 15.34 -10.18 18.80
CA GLY A 157 16.23 -11.28 18.49
C GLY A 157 15.81 -12.09 17.26
N LYS A 158 16.36 -13.29 17.12
CA LYS A 158 16.12 -14.13 15.93
C LYS A 158 14.70 -14.69 15.90
N ILE A 159 14.04 -14.54 14.77
CA ILE A 159 12.72 -15.11 14.47
C ILE A 159 12.85 -16.13 13.33
N GLN A 160 12.06 -17.20 13.39
CA GLN A 160 11.94 -18.24 12.38
C GLN A 160 10.48 -18.40 11.97
N VAL A 161 10.19 -18.21 10.70
CA VAL A 161 8.83 -18.24 10.17
C VAL A 161 8.77 -19.25 9.04
N LYS A 162 7.86 -20.22 9.14
CA LYS A 162 7.61 -21.16 8.05
C LYS A 162 6.56 -20.58 7.11
N LEU A 163 6.97 -20.23 5.91
CA LEU A 163 6.02 -19.82 4.86
C LEU A 163 5.25 -21.06 4.39
N THR A 164 3.96 -21.11 4.69
CA THR A 164 3.08 -22.24 4.34
C THR A 164 2.37 -22.06 3.03
N GLN A 165 2.01 -20.82 2.72
CA GLN A 165 1.41 -20.44 1.45
C GLN A 165 1.88 -19.05 1.05
N PHE A 166 2.11 -18.86 -0.23
CA PHE A 166 2.45 -17.57 -0.83
C PHE A 166 1.59 -17.31 -2.07
N LYS A 167 1.03 -16.12 -2.15
CA LYS A 167 0.38 -15.61 -3.37
C LYS A 167 0.87 -14.20 -3.64
N CYS A 168 1.33 -13.95 -4.84
CA CYS A 168 1.56 -12.61 -5.35
C CYS A 168 0.51 -12.32 -6.42
N LEU A 169 -0.23 -11.22 -6.25
CA LEU A 169 -1.33 -10.84 -7.12
C LEU A 169 -1.09 -9.42 -7.65
N PRO A 170 -1.62 -9.07 -8.81
CA PRO A 170 -1.58 -7.70 -9.28
C PRO A 170 -2.40 -6.79 -8.35
N GLU A 171 -1.93 -5.57 -8.17
CA GLU A 171 -2.69 -4.53 -7.47
C GLU A 171 -4.06 -4.36 -8.12
N GLY A 172 -5.12 -4.25 -7.31
CA GLY A 172 -6.50 -4.19 -7.76
C GLY A 172 -7.21 -5.55 -7.84
N ALA A 173 -6.49 -6.66 -7.78
CA ALA A 173 -7.10 -7.99 -7.87
C ALA A 173 -8.19 -8.23 -6.83
N GLY A 174 -8.00 -7.78 -5.59
CA GLY A 174 -9.02 -7.92 -4.54
C GLY A 174 -10.27 -7.08 -4.80
N ILE A 175 -10.10 -5.88 -5.33
CA ILE A 175 -11.23 -5.02 -5.73
C ILE A 175 -12.03 -5.67 -6.85
N TYR A 176 -11.32 -6.22 -7.85
CA TYR A 176 -11.95 -6.95 -8.92
C TYR A 176 -12.74 -8.16 -8.41
N LEU A 177 -12.15 -8.96 -7.52
CA LEU A 177 -12.83 -10.13 -6.92
C LEU A 177 -14.07 -9.72 -6.13
N ALA A 178 -14.01 -8.64 -5.35
CA ALA A 178 -15.17 -8.11 -4.63
C ALA A 178 -16.29 -7.70 -5.61
N TYR A 179 -15.91 -7.06 -6.71
CA TYR A 179 -16.88 -6.67 -7.73
C TYR A 179 -17.44 -7.86 -8.50
N GLN A 180 -16.62 -8.82 -8.86
CA GLN A 180 -17.05 -10.07 -9.49
C GLN A 180 -18.08 -10.82 -8.60
N LYS A 181 -17.82 -10.91 -7.30
CA LYS A 181 -18.74 -11.51 -6.34
C LYS A 181 -20.09 -10.77 -6.31
N LYS A 182 -20.07 -9.44 -6.38
CA LYS A 182 -21.28 -8.60 -6.42
C LYS A 182 -22.10 -8.80 -7.71
N LEU A 183 -21.43 -8.89 -8.87
CA LEU A 183 -22.09 -9.03 -10.17
C LEU A 183 -22.58 -10.49 -10.43
N GLY A 184 -21.94 -11.49 -9.84
CA GLY A 184 -22.23 -12.89 -10.10
C GLY A 184 -22.11 -13.23 -11.60
N GLN A 185 -23.14 -13.81 -12.20
CA GLN A 185 -23.12 -14.20 -13.62
C GLN A 185 -23.06 -13.02 -14.61
N GLN A 186 -23.46 -11.81 -14.19
CA GLN A 186 -23.45 -10.63 -15.05
C GLN A 186 -22.03 -10.23 -15.48
N ILE A 187 -20.99 -10.64 -14.75
CA ILE A 187 -19.60 -10.40 -15.13
C ILE A 187 -19.26 -10.94 -16.51
N LYS A 188 -19.92 -12.03 -16.95
CA LYS A 188 -19.70 -12.70 -18.24
C LYS A 188 -20.21 -11.91 -19.44
N THR A 189 -20.92 -10.82 -19.23
CA THR A 189 -21.47 -9.97 -20.30
C THR A 189 -20.80 -8.60 -20.36
N LYS A 190 -19.84 -8.34 -19.46
CA LYS A 190 -19.24 -7.00 -19.30
C LYS A 190 -17.76 -6.99 -19.62
N THR A 191 -17.30 -5.92 -20.24
CA THR A 191 -15.90 -5.54 -20.31
C THR A 191 -15.65 -4.44 -19.28
N ILE A 192 -14.78 -4.67 -18.31
CA ILE A 192 -14.56 -3.81 -17.16
C ILE A 192 -13.11 -3.33 -17.17
N ALA A 193 -12.91 -2.01 -17.02
CA ALA A 193 -11.61 -1.46 -16.73
C ALA A 193 -11.50 -1.18 -15.23
N LEU A 194 -10.51 -1.78 -14.58
CA LEU A 194 -10.11 -1.42 -13.23
C LEU A 194 -8.94 -0.44 -13.31
N VAL A 195 -9.19 0.80 -12.91
CA VAL A 195 -8.23 1.90 -12.94
C VAL A 195 -7.83 2.24 -11.50
N MET A 196 -6.60 1.93 -11.15
CA MET A 196 -6.04 2.23 -9.85
C MET A 196 -5.04 3.37 -9.95
N VAL A 197 -5.28 4.48 -9.21
CA VAL A 197 -4.36 5.61 -9.16
C VAL A 197 -3.92 5.81 -7.71
N GLY A 198 -2.65 5.41 -7.48
CA GLY A 198 -2.00 5.48 -6.18
C GLY A 198 -1.09 6.70 -6.01
N TYR A 199 -0.29 6.68 -4.96
CA TYR A 199 0.68 7.75 -4.68
C TYR A 199 1.83 7.77 -5.70
N ARG A 200 2.36 6.58 -6.08
CA ARG A 200 3.51 6.43 -6.96
C ARG A 200 3.12 6.28 -8.43
N ASN A 201 2.15 5.44 -8.71
CA ASN A 201 1.81 5.00 -10.07
C ASN A 201 0.30 4.97 -10.32
N ALA A 202 -0.07 4.89 -11.57
CA ALA A 202 -1.39 4.50 -12.04
C ALA A 202 -1.30 3.16 -12.78
N SER A 203 -2.27 2.28 -12.56
CA SER A 203 -2.35 0.95 -13.18
C SER A 203 -3.74 0.69 -13.73
N VAL A 204 -3.82 -0.07 -14.82
CA VAL A 204 -5.07 -0.49 -15.44
C VAL A 204 -5.04 -1.99 -15.65
N LEU A 205 -6.10 -2.66 -15.18
CA LEU A 205 -6.42 -4.04 -15.52
C LEU A 205 -7.71 -4.06 -16.34
N ILE A 206 -7.74 -4.84 -17.38
CA ILE A 206 -8.96 -5.03 -18.20
C ILE A 206 -9.46 -6.46 -17.96
N SER A 207 -10.76 -6.56 -17.69
CA SER A 207 -11.48 -7.84 -17.66
C SER A 207 -12.49 -7.83 -18.77
N ASP A 208 -12.40 -8.80 -19.66
CA ASP A 208 -13.42 -9.04 -20.67
C ASP A 208 -14.18 -10.33 -20.35
N ARG A 209 -15.50 -10.18 -20.13
CA ARG A 209 -16.41 -11.30 -19.84
C ARG A 209 -15.95 -12.19 -18.68
N GLY A 210 -15.35 -11.56 -17.67
CA GLY A 210 -14.85 -12.27 -16.47
C GLY A 210 -13.42 -12.79 -16.60
N ILE A 211 -12.75 -12.64 -17.75
CA ILE A 211 -11.36 -13.01 -17.97
C ILE A 211 -10.49 -11.76 -17.83
N VAL A 212 -9.62 -11.74 -16.83
CA VAL A 212 -8.68 -10.64 -16.64
C VAL A 212 -7.51 -10.80 -17.59
N ALA A 213 -7.21 -9.76 -18.37
CA ALA A 213 -6.06 -9.73 -19.24
C ALA A 213 -4.76 -9.79 -18.41
N PRO A 214 -3.80 -10.67 -18.79
CA PRO A 214 -2.56 -10.83 -18.02
C PRO A 214 -1.63 -9.62 -18.11
N ASP A 215 -1.76 -8.81 -19.15
CA ASP A 215 -0.88 -7.70 -19.51
C ASP A 215 -1.41 -6.34 -19.02
N GLY A 216 -1.71 -6.23 -17.75
CA GLY A 216 -2.07 -4.94 -17.12
C GLY A 216 -1.03 -3.85 -17.40
N LYS A 217 -1.50 -2.60 -17.57
CA LYS A 217 -0.64 -1.45 -17.87
C LYS A 217 -0.35 -0.65 -16.61
N THR A 218 0.88 -0.19 -16.48
CA THR A 218 1.33 0.65 -15.36
C THR A 218 2.09 1.86 -15.89
N SER A 219 1.89 3.01 -15.27
CA SER A 219 2.63 4.25 -15.51
C SER A 219 3.11 4.83 -14.17
N ASP A 220 4.04 5.77 -14.21
CA ASP A 220 4.53 6.51 -13.06
C ASP A 220 3.65 7.75 -12.71
N LEU A 221 2.42 7.76 -13.20
CA LEU A 221 1.45 8.84 -13.02
C LEU A 221 0.70 8.74 -11.69
N GLY A 222 1.41 8.66 -10.56
CA GLY A 222 0.81 8.76 -9.23
C GLY A 222 0.68 10.20 -8.73
N MET A 223 0.13 10.37 -7.52
CA MET A 223 -0.02 11.67 -6.82
C MET A 223 1.29 12.46 -6.77
N ILE A 224 2.42 11.76 -6.66
CA ILE A 224 3.75 12.39 -6.59
C ILE A 224 3.99 13.35 -7.76
N ARG A 225 3.47 13.04 -8.97
CA ARG A 225 3.63 13.90 -10.14
C ARG A 225 2.88 15.22 -10.04
N LEU A 226 1.72 15.21 -9.37
CA LEU A 226 1.00 16.44 -9.04
C LEU A 226 1.80 17.24 -8.00
N LEU A 227 2.29 16.57 -6.95
CA LEU A 227 3.02 17.23 -5.86
C LEU A 227 4.35 17.82 -6.33
N GLU A 228 5.10 17.15 -7.20
CA GLU A 228 6.30 17.68 -7.83
C GLU A 228 6.05 19.00 -8.58
N LYS A 229 4.91 19.11 -9.26
CA LYS A 229 4.49 20.36 -9.93
C LYS A 229 4.15 21.47 -8.94
N VAL A 230 3.60 21.14 -7.75
CA VAL A 230 3.38 22.12 -6.68
C VAL A 230 4.71 22.56 -6.09
N VAL A 231 5.61 21.63 -5.77
CA VAL A 231 6.96 21.92 -5.25
C VAL A 231 7.72 22.87 -6.19
N ALA A 232 7.68 22.60 -7.49
CA ALA A 232 8.37 23.44 -8.48
C ALA A 232 7.85 24.90 -8.56
N ARG A 233 6.64 25.16 -8.01
CA ARG A 233 6.00 26.50 -8.01
C ARG A 233 5.97 27.17 -6.65
N THR A 234 6.48 26.49 -5.62
CA THR A 234 6.45 26.97 -4.24
C THR A 234 7.84 26.92 -3.61
N SER A 235 8.18 27.87 -2.77
CA SER A 235 9.48 27.88 -2.11
C SER A 235 9.51 26.98 -0.89
N GLY A 236 10.52 26.09 -0.84
CA GLY A 236 10.82 25.29 0.35
C GLY A 236 9.77 24.26 0.76
N GLN A 237 8.82 23.92 -0.11
CA GLN A 237 7.87 22.84 0.12
C GLN A 237 8.47 21.49 -0.25
N ASP A 238 8.06 20.44 0.46
CA ASP A 238 8.42 19.05 0.23
C ASP A 238 7.18 18.21 -0.08
N ALA A 239 7.30 17.29 -1.03
CA ALA A 239 6.17 16.49 -1.49
C ALA A 239 5.56 15.63 -0.39
N SER A 240 6.37 15.11 0.55
CA SER A 240 5.89 14.28 1.65
C SER A 240 5.03 15.06 2.66
N GLN A 241 5.37 16.33 2.89
CA GLN A 241 4.61 17.25 3.74
C GLN A 241 3.37 17.80 3.02
N LEU A 242 3.48 18.04 1.70
CA LEU A 242 2.37 18.51 0.87
C LEU A 242 1.25 17.47 0.76
N ALA A 243 1.57 16.19 0.59
CA ALA A 243 0.60 15.15 0.29
C ALA A 243 -0.60 15.13 1.26
N PRO A 244 -0.43 15.03 2.59
CA PRO A 244 -1.56 14.98 3.51
C PRO A 244 -2.37 16.29 3.53
N ALA A 245 -1.71 17.45 3.39
CA ALA A 245 -2.38 18.74 3.37
C ALA A 245 -3.20 18.96 2.09
N VAL A 246 -2.66 18.57 0.94
CA VAL A 246 -3.34 18.65 -0.37
C VAL A 246 -4.54 17.72 -0.41
N VAL A 247 -4.41 16.49 0.08
CA VAL A 247 -5.53 15.54 0.15
C VAL A 247 -6.62 16.06 1.10
N ALA A 248 -6.24 16.57 2.28
CA ALA A 248 -7.19 17.14 3.23
C ALA A 248 -7.87 18.42 2.73
N ALA A 249 -7.20 19.21 1.87
CA ALA A 249 -7.80 20.39 1.22
C ALA A 249 -8.89 20.02 0.21
N GLY A 250 -8.87 18.81 -0.31
CA GLY A 250 -9.91 18.24 -1.17
C GLY A 250 -9.99 18.90 -2.55
N SER A 251 -11.12 18.66 -3.22
CA SER A 251 -11.40 19.21 -4.57
C SER A 251 -11.49 20.73 -4.61
N ASP A 252 -11.94 21.34 -3.52
CA ASP A 252 -12.17 22.77 -3.42
C ASP A 252 -10.94 23.55 -2.95
N ILE A 253 -9.86 22.84 -2.68
CA ILE A 253 -8.57 23.36 -2.23
C ILE A 253 -8.74 24.27 -1.01
N SER A 254 -9.43 23.73 0.04
CA SER A 254 -9.65 24.43 1.31
C SER A 254 -8.33 24.94 1.91
N THR A 255 -8.35 26.19 2.40
CA THR A 255 -7.16 26.81 2.98
C THR A 255 -6.76 26.24 4.32
N ILE A 256 -7.70 25.73 5.13
CA ILE A 256 -7.45 25.31 6.51
C ILE A 256 -6.34 24.25 6.61
N PRO A 257 -6.37 23.12 5.86
CA PRO A 257 -5.28 22.16 5.90
C PRO A 257 -3.94 22.72 5.42
N LEU A 258 -3.97 23.69 4.49
CA LEU A 258 -2.77 24.28 3.89
C LEU A 258 -2.04 25.24 4.82
N THR A 259 -2.71 25.75 5.87
CA THR A 259 -2.05 26.64 6.85
C THR A 259 -0.89 25.97 7.57
N LYS A 260 -0.89 24.64 7.69
CA LYS A 260 0.21 23.86 8.30
C LYS A 260 1.51 23.88 7.46
N LEU A 261 1.42 24.27 6.20
CA LEU A 261 2.54 24.33 5.27
C LEU A 261 3.26 25.68 5.29
N LEU A 262 2.67 26.70 5.93
CA LEU A 262 3.20 28.05 5.93
C LEU A 262 4.50 28.15 6.72
N LYS A 263 5.51 28.74 6.10
CA LYS A 263 6.84 28.99 6.69
C LYS A 263 7.03 30.44 7.09
N SER A 264 6.26 31.34 6.50
CA SER A 264 6.27 32.76 6.82
C SER A 264 5.81 33.02 8.24
N THR A 265 6.43 33.97 8.93
CA THR A 265 6.05 34.39 10.30
C THR A 265 5.11 35.59 10.31
N ASN A 266 5.26 36.51 9.34
CA ASN A 266 4.48 37.71 9.17
C ASN A 266 3.13 37.41 8.51
N ASN A 267 2.04 38.02 8.98
CA ASN A 267 0.66 37.78 8.52
C ASN A 267 0.44 38.15 7.05
N ILE A 268 1.10 39.18 6.53
CA ILE A 268 1.00 39.58 5.11
C ILE A 268 1.64 38.50 4.26
N ASN A 269 2.86 38.07 4.61
CA ASN A 269 3.59 37.02 3.89
C ASN A 269 2.87 35.67 3.98
N LYS A 270 2.25 35.32 5.12
CA LYS A 270 1.41 34.12 5.26
C LYS A 270 0.27 34.09 4.27
N ARG A 271 -0.42 35.23 4.07
CA ARG A 271 -1.51 35.32 3.09
C ARG A 271 -0.99 35.12 1.67
N HIS A 272 0.13 35.75 1.32
CA HIS A 272 0.75 35.59 0.00
C HIS A 272 1.18 34.13 -0.25
N GLU A 273 1.87 33.54 0.71
CA GLU A 273 2.32 32.14 0.64
C GLU A 273 1.12 31.18 0.49
N LEU A 274 0.04 31.39 1.28
CA LEU A 274 -1.18 30.57 1.19
C LEU A 274 -1.83 30.67 -0.20
N MET A 275 -1.97 31.88 -0.74
CA MET A 275 -2.50 32.09 -2.09
C MET A 275 -1.62 31.44 -3.16
N GLN A 276 -0.28 31.51 -3.01
CA GLN A 276 0.67 30.87 -3.90
C GLN A 276 0.52 29.34 -3.87
N ILE A 277 0.42 28.75 -2.68
CA ILE A 277 0.23 27.29 -2.52
C ILE A 277 -1.10 26.89 -3.17
N GLN A 278 -2.22 27.59 -2.89
CA GLN A 278 -3.52 27.29 -3.48
C GLN A 278 -3.50 27.36 -5.01
N SER A 279 -2.96 28.45 -5.57
CA SER A 279 -2.89 28.63 -7.03
C SER A 279 -2.00 27.56 -7.67
N SER A 280 -0.88 27.20 -7.02
CA SER A 280 0.01 26.15 -7.48
C SER A 280 -0.67 24.78 -7.49
N ILE A 281 -1.45 24.44 -6.45
CA ILE A 281 -2.23 23.21 -6.39
C ILE A 281 -3.28 23.19 -7.50
N LYS A 282 -4.01 24.29 -7.71
CA LYS A 282 -5.05 24.40 -8.76
C LYS A 282 -4.46 24.16 -10.15
N LEU A 283 -3.35 24.80 -10.47
CA LEU A 283 -2.64 24.64 -11.76
C LEU A 283 -2.10 23.21 -11.92
N ALA A 284 -1.38 22.73 -10.90
CA ALA A 284 -0.79 21.38 -10.92
C ALA A 284 -1.86 20.30 -11.09
N ARG A 285 -3.02 20.47 -10.45
CA ARG A 285 -4.17 19.54 -10.55
C ARG A 285 -4.73 19.49 -11.97
N GLY A 286 -4.92 20.64 -12.62
CA GLY A 286 -5.38 20.69 -14.01
C GLY A 286 -4.41 20.04 -14.98
N GLU A 287 -3.10 20.33 -14.85
CA GLU A 287 -2.07 19.73 -15.68
C GLU A 287 -1.94 18.22 -15.44
N TYR A 288 -2.02 17.78 -14.18
CA TYR A 288 -1.96 16.36 -13.84
C TYR A 288 -3.19 15.62 -14.39
N ALA A 289 -4.39 16.21 -14.28
CA ALA A 289 -5.60 15.64 -14.87
C ALA A 289 -5.45 15.42 -16.37
N ALA A 290 -4.92 16.41 -17.10
CA ALA A 290 -4.71 16.31 -18.55
C ALA A 290 -3.73 15.16 -18.91
N VAL A 291 -2.62 15.04 -18.19
CA VAL A 291 -1.63 13.97 -18.43
C VAL A 291 -2.22 12.60 -18.09
N LEU A 292 -2.86 12.47 -16.93
CA LEU A 292 -3.46 11.20 -16.48
C LEU A 292 -4.53 10.73 -17.46
N THR A 293 -5.45 11.61 -17.87
CA THR A 293 -6.52 11.25 -18.79
C THR A 293 -6.02 10.98 -20.20
N SER A 294 -4.97 11.66 -20.64
CA SER A 294 -4.30 11.35 -21.90
C SER A 294 -3.74 9.93 -21.93
N TRP A 295 -3.04 9.53 -20.84
CA TRP A 295 -2.56 8.15 -20.72
C TRP A 295 -3.70 7.15 -20.62
N LEU A 296 -4.72 7.43 -19.81
CA LEU A 296 -5.89 6.55 -19.70
C LEU A 296 -6.59 6.33 -21.04
N ASN A 297 -6.66 7.33 -21.92
CA ASN A 297 -7.24 7.19 -23.26
C ASN A 297 -6.45 6.22 -24.18
N GLN A 298 -5.15 6.05 -23.90
CA GLN A 298 -4.32 5.10 -24.68
C GLN A 298 -4.51 3.66 -24.22
N VAL A 299 -4.85 3.47 -22.92
CA VAL A 299 -4.89 2.13 -22.31
C VAL A 299 -6.30 1.63 -22.03
N VAL A 300 -7.31 2.52 -21.99
CA VAL A 300 -8.72 2.19 -21.79
C VAL A 300 -9.50 2.56 -23.04
N ALA A 301 -9.86 1.56 -23.82
CA ALA A 301 -10.70 1.75 -25.02
C ALA A 301 -12.16 2.03 -24.59
N ARG A 302 -12.54 3.30 -24.49
CA ARG A 302 -13.85 3.74 -23.96
C ARG A 302 -15.05 3.09 -24.64
N ASN A 303 -14.98 2.90 -25.93
CA ASN A 303 -16.04 2.29 -26.73
C ASN A 303 -16.19 0.77 -26.52
N LEU A 304 -15.23 0.14 -25.86
CA LEU A 304 -15.24 -1.28 -25.60
C LEU A 304 -15.55 -1.62 -24.12
N VAL A 305 -15.37 -0.67 -23.18
CA VAL A 305 -15.62 -0.92 -21.76
C VAL A 305 -17.06 -0.59 -21.40
N SER A 306 -17.70 -1.50 -20.68
CA SER A 306 -19.06 -1.32 -20.15
C SER A 306 -19.09 -0.39 -18.96
N GLU A 307 -18.02 -0.43 -18.15
CA GLU A 307 -17.90 0.34 -16.91
C GLU A 307 -16.45 0.43 -16.45
N ILE A 308 -16.13 1.45 -15.67
CA ILE A 308 -14.80 1.70 -15.12
C ILE A 308 -14.88 1.68 -13.60
N LEU A 309 -14.06 0.85 -12.96
CA LEU A 309 -13.87 0.83 -11.52
C LEU A 309 -12.66 1.68 -11.17
N PHE A 310 -12.88 2.82 -10.53
CA PHE A 310 -11.81 3.65 -10.02
C PHE A 310 -11.49 3.30 -8.56
N CYS A 311 -10.20 3.22 -8.26
CA CYS A 311 -9.71 2.95 -6.91
C CYS A 311 -8.34 3.60 -6.64
N GLY A 312 -7.99 3.70 -5.36
CA GLY A 312 -6.77 4.34 -4.90
C GLY A 312 -6.98 5.80 -4.49
N GLY A 313 -6.20 6.24 -3.48
CA GLY A 313 -6.40 7.56 -2.87
C GLY A 313 -6.24 8.73 -3.82
N THR A 314 -5.42 8.60 -4.86
CA THR A 314 -5.28 9.64 -5.90
C THR A 314 -6.47 9.64 -6.85
N ALA A 315 -7.03 8.47 -7.18
CA ALA A 315 -8.27 8.42 -7.95
C ALA A 315 -9.40 9.12 -7.19
N ASP A 316 -9.56 8.85 -5.90
CA ASP A 316 -10.56 9.51 -5.06
C ASP A 316 -10.36 11.03 -5.00
N TYR A 317 -9.11 11.51 -4.88
CA TYR A 317 -8.78 12.93 -4.91
C TYR A 317 -9.12 13.58 -6.27
N MET A 318 -8.95 12.84 -7.38
CA MET A 318 -9.22 13.30 -8.76
C MET A 318 -10.61 12.91 -9.27
N ARG A 319 -11.50 12.46 -8.40
CA ARG A 319 -12.82 11.91 -8.77
C ARG A 319 -13.62 12.85 -9.67
N ARG A 320 -13.57 14.16 -9.40
CA ARG A 320 -14.30 15.19 -10.17
C ARG A 320 -13.83 15.22 -11.63
N GLU A 321 -12.53 15.26 -11.85
CA GLU A 321 -11.92 15.32 -13.18
C GLU A 321 -12.12 14.01 -13.95
N LEU A 322 -11.96 12.87 -13.27
CA LEU A 322 -12.17 11.56 -13.87
C LEU A 322 -13.63 11.33 -14.26
N ASN A 323 -14.60 11.67 -13.39
CA ASN A 323 -16.03 11.59 -13.73
C ASN A 323 -16.38 12.52 -14.90
N SER A 324 -15.85 13.74 -14.93
CA SER A 324 -16.06 14.67 -16.05
C SER A 324 -15.51 14.12 -17.36
N HIS A 325 -14.32 13.52 -17.29
CA HIS A 325 -13.65 12.94 -18.47
C HIS A 325 -14.39 11.71 -19.03
N TYR A 326 -14.96 10.88 -18.17
CA TYR A 326 -15.70 9.67 -18.54
C TYR A 326 -17.22 9.81 -18.42
N SER A 327 -17.77 11.03 -18.61
CA SER A 327 -19.19 11.33 -18.42
C SER A 327 -20.16 10.44 -19.21
N GLY A 328 -19.70 9.79 -20.30
CA GLY A 328 -20.49 8.83 -21.09
C GLY A 328 -20.30 7.36 -20.70
N THR A 329 -19.44 7.05 -19.70
CA THR A 329 -19.16 5.67 -19.28
C THR A 329 -19.49 5.54 -17.79
N PRO A 330 -20.21 4.51 -17.34
CA PRO A 330 -20.45 4.27 -15.91
C PRO A 330 -19.14 4.17 -15.11
N CYS A 331 -18.95 5.08 -14.15
CA CYS A 331 -17.80 5.12 -13.26
C CYS A 331 -18.21 4.66 -11.86
N LEU A 332 -17.57 3.63 -11.34
CA LEU A 332 -17.86 3.03 -10.05
C LEU A 332 -16.71 3.31 -9.07
N TRP A 333 -17.09 3.63 -7.83
CA TRP A 333 -16.19 4.04 -6.76
C TRP A 333 -16.48 3.25 -5.49
N GLY A 334 -15.45 3.00 -4.67
CA GLY A 334 -15.63 2.35 -3.37
C GLY A 334 -16.22 0.94 -3.45
N VAL A 335 -15.94 0.20 -4.52
CA VAL A 335 -16.54 -1.12 -4.79
C VAL A 335 -16.05 -2.20 -3.82
N GLY A 336 -14.91 -1.98 -3.19
CA GLY A 336 -14.31 -2.92 -2.23
C GLY A 336 -12.93 -2.43 -1.79
N ALA A 337 -12.29 -3.23 -0.96
CA ALA A 337 -10.91 -3.01 -0.51
C ALA A 337 -10.02 -4.13 -1.02
N ASP A 338 -8.83 -3.78 -1.52
CA ASP A 338 -7.94 -4.76 -2.18
C ASP A 338 -7.44 -5.81 -1.18
N ILE A 339 -6.77 -5.36 -0.10
CA ILE A 339 -6.13 -6.25 0.86
C ILE A 339 -7.12 -7.05 1.71
N PRO A 340 -8.19 -6.47 2.31
CA PRO A 340 -9.16 -7.22 3.09
C PRO A 340 -9.83 -8.34 2.30
N THR A 341 -10.20 -8.08 1.04
CA THR A 341 -10.80 -9.10 0.18
C THR A 341 -9.88 -10.29 -0.07
N GLN A 342 -8.56 -10.07 -0.10
CA GLN A 342 -7.58 -11.16 -0.26
C GLN A 342 -7.52 -12.04 0.99
N VAL A 343 -7.59 -11.46 2.19
CA VAL A 343 -7.63 -12.23 3.45
C VAL A 343 -8.88 -13.12 3.49
N ASP A 344 -10.03 -12.58 3.12
CA ASP A 344 -11.28 -13.33 3.06
C ASP A 344 -11.24 -14.50 2.06
N SER A 345 -10.47 -14.36 0.98
CA SER A 345 -10.34 -15.41 -0.06
C SER A 345 -9.66 -16.69 0.43
N PHE A 346 -8.95 -16.66 1.58
CA PHE A 346 -8.40 -17.84 2.23
C PHE A 346 -9.41 -18.60 3.12
N GLY A 347 -10.69 -18.23 3.08
CA GLY A 347 -11.78 -18.99 3.70
C GLY A 347 -11.91 -18.78 5.21
N LEU A 348 -11.27 -17.75 5.78
CA LEU A 348 -11.39 -17.44 7.20
C LEU A 348 -12.54 -16.48 7.53
N GLY A 349 -12.97 -15.68 6.56
CA GLY A 349 -14.12 -14.78 6.73
C GLY A 349 -15.45 -15.51 6.92
N SER A 350 -15.59 -16.74 6.42
CA SER A 350 -16.82 -17.53 6.56
C SER A 350 -16.91 -18.37 7.82
N ARG A 351 -15.83 -18.51 8.60
CA ARG A 351 -15.83 -19.25 9.87
C ARG A 351 -16.07 -18.37 11.11
N LEU A 352 -16.18 -17.06 10.92
CA LEU A 352 -16.39 -16.09 12.01
C LEU A 352 -17.83 -15.52 12.04
N ALA A 353 -18.71 -16.03 11.18
CA ALA A 353 -20.12 -15.61 11.08
C ALA A 353 -21.11 -16.67 11.62
N ASP A 354 -20.63 -17.75 12.26
CA ASP A 354 -21.46 -18.73 12.97
C ASP A 354 -21.27 -18.65 14.50
#